data_eadc59dc911719aa71cf5da5a1723ee9
#
_entry.id   eadc59dc911719aa71cf5da5a1723ee9
#
_cell.length_a   1.000
_cell.length_b   1.000
_cell.length_c   1.000
_cell.angle_alpha   90.00
_cell.angle_beta   90.00
_cell.angle_gamma   90.00
#
_symmetry.space_group_name_H-M   'P 1'
#
loop_
_entity.id
_entity.type
_entity.pdbx_description
1 polymer ?
#
loop_
_entity_poly.entity_id
_entity_poly.type
_entity_poly.pdbx_seq_one_letter_code
_entity_poly.pdbx_strand_id
1 'polypeptide(L)'
;MRKGNKVSIIGAGFVGSAITFAIMDSGLASDIVLVDMNKEKAEGEIMDISHGAAFVKSVDMKAGDYPDLTNSDIVIITAGAAQKPGETRLDLINKNAAIFKSIVPQVVKYAPEAIILVVSNPVDVLSFVAYKLSGLPANRVLGSGTVLDSSRLRFALAKEFDLDARNVHAHIVGEHGDSEFPNWSAALIGSMKLADYCQEHNINLASLEERISKQVREYAYRIIEKKGYTNYAIALAVRRIVEAILRDENSVLSVSTLDETGSAYYSVPTVVGKNGKIMNLVPKMNDEESLKLAESRQVLKETIAKIEL
;
A
#
# COMPACT_ATOMS: atom_id res chain seq x y z
N MET A 1 -11.16 -7.79 -28.85
CA MET A 1 -11.41 -6.73 -27.86
C MET A 1 -11.23 -7.34 -26.48
N ARG A 2 -10.46 -6.74 -25.63
CA ARG A 2 -10.27 -7.15 -24.23
C ARG A 2 -11.63 -7.05 -23.50
N LYS A 3 -12.04 -8.13 -22.83
CA LYS A 3 -13.39 -8.22 -22.22
C LYS A 3 -13.48 -7.72 -20.77
N GLY A 4 -12.44 -7.08 -20.22
CA GLY A 4 -12.46 -6.59 -18.85
C GLY A 4 -11.08 -6.19 -18.33
N ASN A 5 -10.98 -5.91 -17.05
CA ASN A 5 -9.75 -5.49 -16.40
C ASN A 5 -8.88 -6.69 -16.06
N LYS A 6 -7.56 -6.52 -16.20
CA LYS A 6 -6.56 -7.52 -15.84
C LYS A 6 -5.65 -7.01 -14.73
N VAL A 7 -5.51 -7.82 -13.68
CA VAL A 7 -4.61 -7.55 -12.57
C VAL A 7 -3.61 -8.70 -12.45
N SER A 8 -2.32 -8.35 -12.42
CA SER A 8 -1.27 -9.33 -12.20
C SER A 8 -0.58 -9.08 -10.85
N ILE A 9 -0.29 -10.16 -10.13
CA ILE A 9 0.35 -10.12 -8.83
C ILE A 9 1.67 -10.89 -8.93
N ILE A 10 2.78 -10.28 -8.49
CA ILE A 10 4.10 -10.90 -8.43
C ILE A 10 4.47 -11.16 -6.98
N GLY A 11 4.54 -12.44 -6.62
CA GLY A 11 4.76 -12.95 -5.28
C GLY A 11 3.53 -13.69 -4.74
N ALA A 12 3.61 -15.03 -4.61
CA ALA A 12 2.57 -15.90 -4.04
C ALA A 12 2.80 -16.16 -2.52
N GLY A 13 3.31 -15.14 -1.81
CA GLY A 13 3.40 -15.17 -0.35
C GLY A 13 2.05 -14.90 0.31
N PHE A 14 1.99 -14.91 1.64
CA PHE A 14 0.76 -14.65 2.41
C PHE A 14 0.03 -13.37 2.00
N VAL A 15 0.77 -12.33 1.62
CA VAL A 15 0.18 -11.07 1.17
C VAL A 15 -0.35 -11.19 -0.26
N GLY A 16 0.45 -11.72 -1.19
CA GLY A 16 0.05 -11.86 -2.58
C GLY A 16 -1.16 -12.75 -2.77
N SER A 17 -1.20 -13.91 -2.10
CA SER A 17 -2.36 -14.82 -2.13
C SER A 17 -3.62 -14.17 -1.54
N ALA A 18 -3.48 -13.43 -0.42
CA ALA A 18 -4.60 -12.71 0.16
C ALA A 18 -5.11 -11.57 -0.73
N ILE A 19 -4.21 -10.87 -1.46
CA ILE A 19 -4.58 -9.85 -2.45
C ILE A 19 -5.31 -10.51 -3.62
N THR A 20 -4.79 -11.63 -4.14
CA THR A 20 -5.42 -12.38 -5.23
C THR A 20 -6.84 -12.77 -4.87
N PHE A 21 -7.05 -13.34 -3.68
CA PHE A 21 -8.38 -13.67 -3.16
C PHE A 21 -9.28 -12.44 -3.03
N ALA A 22 -8.79 -11.34 -2.44
CA ALA A 22 -9.59 -10.13 -2.23
C ALA A 22 -10.01 -9.45 -3.56
N ILE A 23 -9.17 -9.51 -4.61
CA ILE A 23 -9.50 -8.99 -5.94
C ILE A 23 -10.51 -9.90 -6.62
N MET A 24 -10.36 -11.22 -6.55
CA MET A 24 -11.32 -12.18 -7.05
C MET A 24 -12.71 -11.96 -6.42
N ASP A 25 -12.78 -11.95 -5.10
CA ASP A 25 -14.03 -11.77 -4.35
C ASP A 25 -14.75 -10.46 -4.68
N SER A 26 -13.98 -9.38 -4.88
CA SER A 26 -14.54 -8.07 -5.22
C SER A 26 -15.14 -7.97 -6.63
N GLY A 27 -14.78 -8.89 -7.54
CA GLY A 27 -15.18 -8.85 -8.94
C GLY A 27 -14.64 -7.64 -9.71
N LEU A 28 -13.51 -7.06 -9.29
CA LEU A 28 -12.86 -5.92 -9.93
C LEU A 28 -12.14 -6.28 -11.21
N ALA A 29 -11.56 -7.47 -11.27
CA ALA A 29 -10.84 -7.99 -12.42
C ALA A 29 -11.57 -9.19 -13.04
N SER A 30 -11.54 -9.30 -14.36
CA SER A 30 -11.99 -10.48 -15.10
C SER A 30 -10.84 -11.42 -15.47
N ASP A 31 -9.60 -10.99 -15.28
CA ASP A 31 -8.39 -11.75 -15.57
C ASP A 31 -7.36 -11.48 -14.46
N ILE A 32 -6.91 -12.53 -13.78
CA ILE A 32 -5.95 -12.45 -12.70
C ILE A 32 -4.79 -13.40 -12.98
N VAL A 33 -3.57 -12.89 -12.90
CA VAL A 33 -2.35 -13.69 -13.04
C VAL A 33 -1.54 -13.59 -11.75
N LEU A 34 -1.20 -14.73 -11.18
CA LEU A 34 -0.30 -14.84 -10.04
C LEU A 34 1.05 -15.41 -10.51
N VAL A 35 2.12 -14.66 -10.27
CA VAL A 35 3.49 -15.04 -10.65
C VAL A 35 4.34 -15.22 -9.39
N ASP A 36 5.08 -16.31 -9.30
CA ASP A 36 6.08 -16.53 -8.26
C ASP A 36 7.27 -17.28 -8.84
N MET A 37 8.46 -17.09 -8.26
CA MET A 37 9.62 -17.89 -8.59
C MET A 37 9.43 -19.38 -8.25
N ASN A 38 8.65 -19.67 -7.21
CA ASN A 38 8.14 -20.99 -6.90
C ASN A 38 6.80 -21.20 -7.62
N LYS A 39 6.88 -21.75 -8.84
CA LYS A 39 5.70 -21.95 -9.70
C LYS A 39 4.68 -22.91 -9.08
N GLU A 40 5.13 -23.98 -8.44
CA GLU A 40 4.24 -24.96 -7.78
C GLU A 40 3.41 -24.29 -6.67
N LYS A 41 4.04 -23.37 -5.92
CA LYS A 41 3.31 -22.60 -4.92
C LYS A 41 2.26 -21.71 -5.55
N ALA A 42 2.59 -20.97 -6.60
CA ALA A 42 1.62 -20.12 -7.30
C ALA A 42 0.46 -20.94 -7.88
N GLU A 43 0.75 -22.12 -8.44
CA GLU A 43 -0.27 -23.05 -8.93
C GLU A 43 -1.19 -23.54 -7.80
N GLY A 44 -0.63 -23.94 -6.65
CA GLY A 44 -1.41 -24.37 -5.49
C GLY A 44 -2.34 -23.27 -4.97
N GLU A 45 -1.84 -22.02 -4.84
CA GLU A 45 -2.65 -20.89 -4.42
C GLU A 45 -3.77 -20.58 -5.43
N ILE A 46 -3.49 -20.60 -6.73
CA ILE A 46 -4.50 -20.39 -7.77
C ILE A 46 -5.51 -21.53 -7.80
N MET A 47 -5.10 -22.77 -7.62
CA MET A 47 -6.03 -23.92 -7.55
C MET A 47 -7.03 -23.73 -6.41
N ASP A 48 -6.57 -23.41 -5.22
CA ASP A 48 -7.44 -23.20 -4.05
C ASP A 48 -8.37 -22.01 -4.26
N ILE A 49 -7.84 -20.86 -4.64
CA ILE A 49 -8.63 -19.64 -4.86
C ILE A 49 -9.67 -19.83 -5.99
N SER A 50 -9.29 -20.50 -7.10
CA SER A 50 -10.18 -20.69 -8.25
C SER A 50 -11.36 -21.60 -7.98
N HIS A 51 -11.28 -22.50 -7.00
CA HIS A 51 -12.43 -23.30 -6.58
C HIS A 51 -13.56 -22.43 -5.99
N GLY A 52 -13.28 -21.20 -5.57
CA GLY A 52 -14.26 -20.20 -5.17
C GLY A 52 -14.98 -19.50 -6.34
N ALA A 53 -14.57 -19.71 -7.60
CA ALA A 53 -15.11 -18.97 -8.75
C ALA A 53 -16.62 -19.13 -8.96
N ALA A 54 -17.23 -20.22 -8.48
CA ALA A 54 -18.68 -20.44 -8.53
C ALA A 54 -19.48 -19.47 -7.64
N PHE A 55 -18.83 -18.78 -6.69
CA PHE A 55 -19.48 -17.92 -5.70
C PHE A 55 -19.28 -16.42 -5.97
N VAL A 56 -18.52 -16.07 -7.00
CA VAL A 56 -18.14 -14.69 -7.33
C VAL A 56 -18.48 -14.36 -8.79
N LYS A 57 -18.22 -13.11 -9.19
CA LYS A 57 -18.33 -12.74 -10.62
C LYS A 57 -17.34 -13.54 -11.45
N SER A 58 -17.72 -13.84 -12.70
CA SER A 58 -16.86 -14.56 -13.64
C SER A 58 -15.48 -13.95 -13.74
N VAL A 59 -14.44 -14.76 -13.48
CA VAL A 59 -13.04 -14.39 -13.49
C VAL A 59 -12.21 -15.54 -14.04
N ASP A 60 -11.23 -15.23 -14.88
CA ASP A 60 -10.21 -16.16 -15.34
C ASP A 60 -8.95 -15.96 -14.49
N MET A 61 -8.43 -17.05 -13.93
CA MET A 61 -7.27 -16.99 -13.02
C MET A 61 -6.25 -18.05 -13.42
N LYS A 62 -4.98 -17.66 -13.39
CA LYS A 62 -3.90 -18.62 -13.63
C LYS A 62 -2.64 -18.28 -12.85
N ALA A 63 -1.90 -19.31 -12.48
CA ALA A 63 -0.49 -19.18 -12.22
C ALA A 63 0.23 -18.98 -13.56
N GLY A 64 1.08 -17.95 -13.64
CA GLY A 64 1.71 -17.55 -14.88
C GLY A 64 3.19 -17.24 -14.74
N ASP A 65 3.74 -16.70 -15.82
CA ASP A 65 5.11 -16.19 -15.87
C ASP A 65 5.08 -14.75 -16.43
N TYR A 66 6.21 -14.06 -16.51
CA TYR A 66 6.28 -12.67 -16.98
C TYR A 66 5.61 -12.40 -18.33
N PRO A 67 5.67 -13.24 -19.37
CA PRO A 67 4.91 -13.05 -20.60
C PRO A 67 3.39 -12.94 -20.40
N ASP A 68 2.88 -13.59 -19.36
CA ASP A 68 1.46 -13.57 -19.03
C ASP A 68 1.00 -12.22 -18.44
N LEU A 69 1.91 -11.30 -18.07
CA LEU A 69 1.59 -9.95 -17.65
C LEU A 69 1.04 -9.07 -18.78
N THR A 70 1.18 -9.51 -20.03
CA THR A 70 0.75 -8.74 -21.22
C THR A 70 -0.70 -8.27 -21.07
N ASN A 71 -0.91 -6.97 -21.35
CA ASN A 71 -2.20 -6.28 -21.19
C ASN A 71 -2.70 -6.15 -19.74
N SER A 72 -1.88 -6.27 -18.71
CA SER A 72 -2.29 -5.92 -17.36
C SER A 72 -2.57 -4.42 -17.24
N ASP A 73 -3.66 -4.05 -16.56
CA ASP A 73 -3.93 -2.67 -16.16
C ASP A 73 -3.09 -2.28 -14.95
N ILE A 74 -2.91 -3.25 -14.04
CA ILE A 74 -2.13 -3.07 -12.82
C ILE A 74 -1.25 -4.30 -12.61
N VAL A 75 0.02 -4.05 -12.28
CA VAL A 75 0.93 -5.09 -11.77
C VAL A 75 1.28 -4.77 -10.33
N ILE A 76 0.91 -5.67 -9.43
CA ILE A 76 1.13 -5.55 -7.99
C ILE A 76 2.39 -6.35 -7.62
N ILE A 77 3.37 -5.71 -6.98
CA ILE A 77 4.60 -6.37 -6.56
C ILE A 77 4.56 -6.58 -5.05
N THR A 78 4.41 -7.84 -4.65
CA THR A 78 4.47 -8.29 -3.24
C THR A 78 5.71 -9.15 -2.98
N ALA A 79 6.48 -9.45 -4.02
CA ALA A 79 7.69 -10.24 -3.92
C ALA A 79 8.77 -9.49 -3.15
N GLY A 80 9.41 -10.18 -2.23
CA GLY A 80 10.48 -9.64 -1.39
C GLY A 80 10.92 -10.67 -0.37
N ALA A 81 12.12 -10.48 0.16
CA ALA A 81 12.64 -11.26 1.27
C ALA A 81 12.20 -10.68 2.61
N ALA A 82 11.93 -11.54 3.57
CA ALA A 82 11.77 -11.14 4.97
C ALA A 82 13.13 -10.93 5.63
N GLN A 83 13.19 -10.03 6.62
CA GLN A 83 14.39 -9.81 7.42
C GLN A 83 14.74 -11.07 8.21
N LYS A 84 16.00 -11.47 8.17
CA LYS A 84 16.51 -12.61 8.94
C LYS A 84 17.09 -12.14 10.29
N PRO A 85 17.14 -13.01 11.29
CA PRO A 85 17.85 -12.71 12.54
C PRO A 85 19.31 -12.29 12.27
N GLY A 86 19.74 -11.15 12.82
CA GLY A 86 21.08 -10.59 12.64
C GLY A 86 21.28 -9.75 11.36
N GLU A 87 20.31 -9.67 10.48
CA GLU A 87 20.34 -8.85 9.26
C GLU A 87 19.98 -7.40 9.61
N THR A 88 20.74 -6.43 9.08
CA THR A 88 20.40 -5.02 9.26
C THR A 88 19.25 -4.58 8.35
N ARG A 89 18.61 -3.45 8.66
CA ARG A 89 17.58 -2.84 7.78
C ARG A 89 18.16 -2.53 6.39
N LEU A 90 19.42 -2.09 6.32
CA LEU A 90 20.08 -1.76 5.04
C LEU A 90 20.33 -3.03 4.21
N ASP A 91 20.76 -4.12 4.83
CA ASP A 91 20.96 -5.41 4.13
C ASP A 91 19.64 -5.90 3.51
N LEU A 92 18.53 -5.80 4.25
CA LEU A 92 17.21 -6.15 3.73
C LEU A 92 16.81 -5.27 2.54
N ILE A 93 17.07 -3.96 2.63
CA ILE A 93 16.79 -3.01 1.54
C ILE A 93 17.57 -3.38 0.28
N ASN A 94 18.89 -3.60 0.39
CA ASN A 94 19.74 -3.94 -0.75
C ASN A 94 19.33 -5.28 -1.37
N LYS A 95 18.98 -6.27 -0.56
CA LYS A 95 18.46 -7.57 -1.01
C LYS A 95 17.15 -7.42 -1.79
N ASN A 96 16.22 -6.63 -1.28
CA ASN A 96 14.95 -6.39 -1.95
C ASN A 96 15.11 -5.51 -3.20
N ALA A 97 16.02 -4.54 -3.19
CA ALA A 97 16.39 -3.78 -4.39
C ALA A 97 16.95 -4.68 -5.50
N ALA A 98 17.80 -5.66 -5.15
CA ALA A 98 18.30 -6.65 -6.10
C ALA A 98 17.18 -7.53 -6.69
N ILE A 99 16.17 -7.90 -5.89
CA ILE A 99 14.96 -8.60 -6.38
C ILE A 99 14.21 -7.70 -7.36
N PHE A 100 14.02 -6.42 -7.05
CA PHE A 100 13.34 -5.46 -7.92
C PHE A 100 14.10 -5.22 -9.23
N LYS A 101 15.44 -5.24 -9.23
CA LYS A 101 16.27 -5.20 -10.45
C LYS A 101 15.97 -6.37 -11.42
N SER A 102 15.54 -7.51 -10.91
CA SER A 102 15.14 -8.65 -11.75
C SER A 102 13.67 -8.58 -12.20
N ILE A 103 12.77 -8.05 -11.37
CA ILE A 103 11.32 -8.02 -11.61
C ILE A 103 10.92 -6.85 -12.51
N VAL A 104 11.30 -5.62 -12.16
CA VAL A 104 10.76 -4.40 -12.78
C VAL A 104 11.03 -4.33 -14.29
N PRO A 105 12.23 -4.67 -14.81
CA PRO A 105 12.45 -4.71 -16.26
C PRO A 105 11.55 -5.70 -17.00
N GLN A 106 11.20 -6.84 -16.37
CA GLN A 106 10.28 -7.81 -16.95
C GLN A 106 8.84 -7.25 -16.98
N VAL A 107 8.42 -6.56 -15.91
CA VAL A 107 7.12 -5.90 -15.89
C VAL A 107 7.00 -4.90 -17.03
N VAL A 108 7.97 -4.01 -17.19
CA VAL A 108 7.96 -3.00 -18.28
C VAL A 108 8.00 -3.65 -19.65
N LYS A 109 8.78 -4.72 -19.83
CA LYS A 109 8.85 -5.45 -21.11
C LYS A 109 7.51 -6.02 -21.54
N TYR A 110 6.73 -6.61 -20.63
CA TYR A 110 5.50 -7.33 -20.97
C TYR A 110 4.23 -6.53 -20.70
N ALA A 111 4.26 -5.57 -19.79
CA ALA A 111 3.12 -4.74 -19.42
C ALA A 111 3.50 -3.23 -19.36
N PRO A 112 4.01 -2.63 -20.46
CA PRO A 112 4.51 -1.26 -20.45
C PRO A 112 3.45 -0.21 -20.14
N GLU A 113 2.16 -0.56 -20.30
CA GLU A 113 1.05 0.34 -20.02
C GLU A 113 0.45 0.16 -18.61
N ALA A 114 0.90 -0.83 -17.83
CA ALA A 114 0.37 -1.09 -16.51
C ALA A 114 0.78 -0.02 -15.48
N ILE A 115 -0.06 0.19 -14.49
CA ILE A 115 0.35 0.85 -13.25
C ILE A 115 1.10 -0.16 -12.39
N ILE A 116 2.27 0.21 -11.89
CA ILE A 116 3.01 -0.59 -10.91
C ILE A 116 2.57 -0.18 -9.51
N LEU A 117 2.05 -1.15 -8.74
CA LEU A 117 1.69 -0.96 -7.34
C LEU A 117 2.62 -1.80 -6.45
N VAL A 118 3.50 -1.13 -5.74
CA VAL A 118 4.46 -1.77 -4.83
C VAL A 118 3.82 -1.98 -3.45
N VAL A 119 3.95 -3.19 -2.93
CA VAL A 119 3.46 -3.59 -1.59
C VAL A 119 4.59 -4.17 -0.73
N SER A 120 5.67 -4.60 -1.37
CA SER A 120 6.86 -5.13 -0.69
C SER A 120 7.52 -4.08 0.20
N ASN A 121 7.99 -4.48 1.38
CA ASN A 121 8.66 -3.58 2.33
C ASN A 121 10.20 -3.59 2.18
N PRO A 122 10.81 -2.43 2.44
CA PRO A 122 10.22 -1.11 2.79
C PRO A 122 9.60 -0.41 1.59
N VAL A 123 8.29 -0.19 1.66
CA VAL A 123 7.46 0.16 0.50
C VAL A 123 7.87 1.47 -0.19
N ASP A 124 8.18 2.52 0.57
CA ASP A 124 8.53 3.82 0.00
C ASP A 124 9.85 3.75 -0.78
N VAL A 125 10.84 3.09 -0.18
CA VAL A 125 12.15 2.88 -0.78
C VAL A 125 12.04 2.00 -2.03
N LEU A 126 11.30 0.91 -1.97
CA LEU A 126 11.11 0.00 -3.12
C LEU A 126 10.24 0.62 -4.21
N SER A 127 9.32 1.52 -3.87
CA SER A 127 8.58 2.31 -4.85
C SER A 127 9.51 3.27 -5.62
N PHE A 128 10.45 3.90 -4.92
CA PHE A 128 11.48 4.70 -5.58
C PHE A 128 12.38 3.85 -6.49
N VAL A 129 12.81 2.67 -6.02
CA VAL A 129 13.59 1.72 -6.83
C VAL A 129 12.79 1.30 -8.08
N ALA A 130 11.52 0.93 -7.92
CA ALA A 130 10.65 0.56 -9.03
C ALA A 130 10.48 1.71 -10.03
N TYR A 131 10.30 2.94 -9.56
CA TYR A 131 10.24 4.13 -10.40
C TYR A 131 11.53 4.30 -11.24
N LYS A 132 12.68 4.25 -10.60
CA LYS A 132 13.99 4.41 -11.29
C LYS A 132 14.25 3.31 -12.31
N LEU A 133 13.92 2.07 -11.98
CA LEU A 133 14.16 0.92 -12.86
C LEU A 133 13.15 0.81 -14.01
N SER A 134 11.92 1.30 -13.80
CA SER A 134 10.86 1.17 -14.81
C SER A 134 10.97 2.19 -15.94
N GLY A 135 11.52 3.36 -15.68
CA GLY A 135 11.46 4.49 -16.63
C GLY A 135 10.05 5.00 -16.91
N LEU A 136 9.04 4.52 -16.18
CA LEU A 136 7.65 4.96 -16.32
C LEU A 136 7.45 6.37 -15.74
N PRO A 137 6.44 7.11 -16.20
CA PRO A 137 6.04 8.35 -15.55
C PRO A 137 5.70 8.12 -14.07
N ALA A 138 6.07 9.05 -13.19
CA ALA A 138 5.92 8.92 -11.74
C ALA A 138 4.49 8.67 -11.27
N ASN A 139 3.48 9.16 -12.01
CA ASN A 139 2.08 8.91 -11.70
C ASN A 139 1.66 7.45 -11.88
N ARG A 140 2.43 6.63 -12.59
CA ARG A 140 2.13 5.22 -12.86
C ARG A 140 2.89 4.25 -11.94
N VAL A 141 3.69 4.74 -11.02
CA VAL A 141 4.36 3.93 -10.00
C VAL A 141 3.90 4.41 -8.63
N LEU A 142 3.22 3.54 -7.91
CA LEU A 142 2.64 3.83 -6.60
C LEU A 142 3.13 2.79 -5.59
N GLY A 143 3.27 3.21 -4.34
CA GLY A 143 3.37 2.29 -3.21
C GLY A 143 2.04 2.21 -2.46
N SER A 144 1.75 1.08 -1.80
CA SER A 144 0.59 0.96 -0.91
C SER A 144 0.62 1.99 0.23
N GLY A 145 1.81 2.48 0.57
CA GLY A 145 2.01 3.57 1.51
C GLY A 145 1.35 3.32 2.87
N THR A 146 0.80 4.37 3.44
CA THR A 146 0.12 4.36 4.74
C THR A 146 -1.40 4.19 4.63
N VAL A 147 -1.91 3.61 3.53
CA VAL A 147 -3.36 3.33 3.38
C VAL A 147 -3.85 2.39 4.49
N LEU A 148 -3.08 1.32 4.80
CA LEU A 148 -3.41 0.41 5.88
C LEU A 148 -3.28 1.09 7.26
N ASP A 149 -2.24 1.87 7.48
CA ASP A 149 -1.99 2.54 8.77
C ASP A 149 -3.07 3.58 9.06
N SER A 150 -3.50 4.31 8.02
CA SER A 150 -4.68 5.19 8.10
C SER A 150 -5.95 4.41 8.43
N SER A 151 -6.12 3.19 7.90
CA SER A 151 -7.25 2.34 8.28
C SER A 151 -7.18 1.88 9.74
N ARG A 152 -5.99 1.57 10.25
CA ARG A 152 -5.76 1.25 11.67
C ARG A 152 -6.10 2.43 12.59
N LEU A 153 -5.69 3.65 12.20
CA LEU A 153 -6.03 4.88 12.92
C LEU A 153 -7.54 5.10 12.96
N ARG A 154 -8.20 4.99 11.80
CA ARG A 154 -9.67 5.14 11.71
C ARG A 154 -10.39 4.09 12.55
N PHE A 155 -9.93 2.84 12.52
CA PHE A 155 -10.48 1.77 13.35
C PHE A 155 -10.31 2.03 14.85
N ALA A 156 -9.13 2.51 15.28
CA ALA A 156 -8.85 2.81 16.68
C ALA A 156 -9.76 3.95 17.20
N LEU A 157 -9.89 5.04 16.42
CA LEU A 157 -10.77 6.15 16.75
C LEU A 157 -12.26 5.74 16.74
N ALA A 158 -12.67 4.95 15.76
CA ALA A 158 -14.04 4.45 15.67
C ALA A 158 -14.40 3.59 16.91
N LYS A 159 -13.49 2.73 17.35
CA LYS A 159 -13.64 1.97 18.60
C LYS A 159 -13.70 2.83 19.83
N GLU A 160 -12.90 3.88 19.89
CA GLU A 160 -12.89 4.83 21.01
C GLU A 160 -14.22 5.54 21.19
N PHE A 161 -14.86 5.90 20.07
CA PHE A 161 -16.08 6.70 20.06
C PHE A 161 -17.36 5.89 19.80
N ASP A 162 -17.26 4.56 19.71
CA ASP A 162 -18.37 3.65 19.35
C ASP A 162 -19.05 4.04 18.03
N LEU A 163 -18.25 4.28 17.00
CA LEU A 163 -18.70 4.70 15.68
C LEU A 163 -18.29 3.69 14.58
N ASP A 164 -18.95 3.77 13.43
CA ASP A 164 -18.48 3.07 12.23
C ASP A 164 -17.20 3.74 11.70
N ALA A 165 -16.16 2.95 11.43
CA ALA A 165 -14.88 3.45 10.95
C ALA A 165 -14.96 4.21 9.61
N ARG A 166 -16.03 4.05 8.83
CA ARG A 166 -16.29 4.81 7.60
C ARG A 166 -16.59 6.28 7.87
N ASN A 167 -17.01 6.62 9.08
CA ASN A 167 -17.31 7.98 9.49
C ASN A 167 -16.10 8.71 10.11
N VAL A 168 -14.95 8.05 10.19
CA VAL A 168 -13.70 8.66 10.66
C VAL A 168 -12.83 9.01 9.45
N HIS A 169 -12.45 10.27 9.31
CA HIS A 169 -11.57 10.75 8.25
C HIS A 169 -10.26 11.20 8.88
N ALA A 170 -9.30 10.29 8.91
CA ALA A 170 -7.98 10.52 9.49
C ALA A 170 -6.91 9.79 8.67
N HIS A 171 -5.74 10.37 8.57
CA HIS A 171 -4.64 9.88 7.76
C HIS A 171 -3.37 9.73 8.57
N ILE A 172 -2.65 8.64 8.36
CA ILE A 172 -1.23 8.52 8.67
C ILE A 172 -0.46 9.02 7.45
N VAL A 173 0.57 9.82 7.66
CA VAL A 173 1.38 10.43 6.62
C VAL A 173 2.88 10.23 6.88
N GLY A 174 3.71 10.47 5.87
CA GLY A 174 5.16 10.28 5.94
C GLY A 174 5.63 8.93 5.38
N GLU A 175 6.72 8.41 5.90
CA GLU A 175 7.23 7.06 5.64
C GLU A 175 6.24 6.01 6.16
N HIS A 176 6.04 4.89 5.43
CA HIS A 176 5.45 3.70 6.05
C HIS A 176 6.52 3.01 6.91
N GLY A 177 6.56 3.32 8.20
CA GLY A 177 7.57 2.82 9.13
C GLY A 177 7.63 3.65 10.41
N ASP A 178 8.83 3.70 11.02
CA ASP A 178 9.00 4.28 12.36
C ASP A 178 8.76 5.80 12.41
N SER A 179 8.91 6.51 11.29
CA SER A 179 8.70 7.96 11.19
C SER A 179 7.31 8.37 10.69
N GLU A 180 6.38 7.40 10.54
CA GLU A 180 4.98 7.72 10.24
C GLU A 180 4.30 8.41 11.42
N PHE A 181 3.33 9.28 11.10
CA PHE A 181 2.56 9.94 12.16
C PHE A 181 1.13 10.25 11.72
N PRO A 182 0.16 10.31 12.66
CA PRO A 182 -1.19 10.77 12.40
C PRO A 182 -1.21 12.27 12.14
N ASN A 183 -1.89 12.71 11.08
CA ASN A 183 -2.18 14.12 10.88
C ASN A 183 -3.46 14.49 11.64
N TRP A 184 -3.29 14.83 12.91
CA TRP A 184 -4.37 15.15 13.85
C TRP A 184 -5.10 16.44 13.48
N SER A 185 -4.36 17.44 12.96
CA SER A 185 -4.92 18.74 12.56
C SER A 185 -5.99 18.65 11.48
N ALA A 186 -6.00 17.56 10.69
CA ALA A 186 -6.98 17.32 9.63
C ALA A 186 -7.95 16.17 9.95
N ALA A 187 -7.88 15.59 11.16
CA ALA A 187 -8.75 14.48 11.54
C ALA A 187 -10.19 14.95 11.78
N LEU A 188 -11.16 14.20 11.21
CA LEU A 188 -12.58 14.48 11.35
C LEU A 188 -13.33 13.23 11.88
N ILE A 189 -14.33 13.49 12.70
CA ILE A 189 -15.36 12.53 13.09
C ILE A 189 -16.66 12.96 12.41
N GLY A 190 -17.10 12.20 11.41
CA GLY A 190 -18.14 12.70 10.49
C GLY A 190 -17.68 13.98 9.79
N SER A 191 -18.40 15.07 10.02
CA SER A 191 -18.05 16.41 9.50
C SER A 191 -17.39 17.33 10.54
N MET A 192 -17.23 16.87 11.79
CA MET A 192 -16.71 17.65 12.90
C MET A 192 -15.19 17.41 13.03
N LYS A 193 -14.41 18.46 13.33
CA LYS A 193 -12.99 18.28 13.66
C LYS A 193 -12.85 17.45 14.93
N LEU A 194 -11.85 16.57 14.95
CA LEU A 194 -11.56 15.75 16.13
C LEU A 194 -11.39 16.59 17.40
N ALA A 195 -10.73 17.74 17.31
CA ALA A 195 -10.54 18.64 18.44
C ALA A 195 -11.86 19.18 18.99
N ASP A 196 -12.77 19.59 18.10
CA ASP A 196 -14.10 20.12 18.49
C ASP A 196 -14.95 18.98 19.10
N TYR A 197 -14.92 17.79 18.51
CA TYR A 197 -15.58 16.59 19.05
C TYR A 197 -15.09 16.26 20.46
N CYS A 198 -13.77 16.27 20.67
CA CYS A 198 -13.19 16.02 22.00
C CYS A 198 -13.60 17.09 23.01
N GLN A 199 -13.64 18.34 22.61
CA GLN A 199 -14.09 19.45 23.49
C GLN A 199 -15.55 19.28 23.90
N GLU A 200 -16.46 18.99 22.98
CA GLU A 200 -17.89 18.79 23.25
C GLU A 200 -18.16 17.59 24.17
N HIS A 201 -17.33 16.54 24.04
CA HIS A 201 -17.48 15.32 24.86
C HIS A 201 -16.58 15.27 26.11
N ASN A 202 -15.90 16.37 26.47
CA ASN A 202 -14.97 16.46 27.59
C ASN A 202 -13.85 15.42 27.55
N ILE A 203 -13.33 15.11 26.36
CA ILE A 203 -12.22 14.20 26.14
C ILE A 203 -10.91 15.01 26.07
N ASN A 204 -9.89 14.59 26.79
CA ASN A 204 -8.57 15.20 26.70
C ASN A 204 -7.91 14.80 25.37
N LEU A 205 -7.82 15.73 24.42
CA LEU A 205 -7.29 15.52 23.08
C LEU A 205 -5.83 15.01 23.10
N ALA A 206 -4.95 15.64 23.88
CA ALA A 206 -3.53 15.27 23.90
C ALA A 206 -3.32 13.84 24.43
N SER A 207 -4.05 13.45 25.46
CA SER A 207 -4.02 12.07 25.99
C SER A 207 -4.59 11.05 24.99
N LEU A 208 -5.63 11.42 24.25
CA LEU A 208 -6.19 10.59 23.19
C LEU A 208 -5.18 10.39 22.07
N GLU A 209 -4.57 11.45 21.57
CA GLU A 209 -3.58 11.43 20.48
C GLU A 209 -2.37 10.56 20.85
N GLU A 210 -1.82 10.72 22.05
CA GLU A 210 -0.69 9.91 22.53
C GLU A 210 -1.05 8.42 22.58
N ARG A 211 -2.18 8.09 23.19
CA ARG A 211 -2.65 6.71 23.36
C ARG A 211 -2.95 6.03 22.03
N ILE A 212 -3.68 6.71 21.14
CA ILE A 212 -4.03 6.17 19.82
C ILE A 212 -2.80 6.05 18.93
N SER A 213 -1.89 7.04 18.92
CA SER A 213 -0.64 6.95 18.16
C SER A 213 0.20 5.75 18.57
N LYS A 214 0.33 5.50 19.88
CA LYS A 214 1.03 4.32 20.42
C LYS A 214 0.34 3.03 19.98
N GLN A 215 -0.96 2.94 20.12
CA GLN A 215 -1.75 1.76 19.76
C GLN A 215 -1.62 1.41 18.27
N VAL A 216 -1.70 2.40 17.38
CA VAL A 216 -1.60 2.20 15.93
C VAL A 216 -0.22 1.65 15.55
N ARG A 217 0.87 2.23 16.08
CA ARG A 217 2.23 1.72 15.87
C ARG A 217 2.43 0.29 16.34
N GLU A 218 1.82 -0.08 17.46
CA GLU A 218 1.95 -1.42 18.04
C GLU A 218 1.13 -2.48 17.32
N TYR A 219 0.09 -2.14 16.56
CA TYR A 219 -0.81 -3.12 15.93
C TYR A 219 -0.08 -4.14 15.06
N ALA A 220 0.83 -3.70 14.20
CA ALA A 220 1.56 -4.60 13.32
C ALA A 220 2.42 -5.58 14.11
N TYR A 221 3.19 -5.09 15.08
CA TYR A 221 4.05 -5.90 15.94
C TYR A 221 3.25 -6.95 16.72
N ARG A 222 2.13 -6.54 17.35
CA ARG A 222 1.27 -7.45 18.09
C ARG A 222 0.60 -8.52 17.23
N ILE A 223 0.25 -8.20 15.98
CA ILE A 223 -0.29 -9.19 15.03
C ILE A 223 0.80 -10.20 14.64
N ILE A 224 2.00 -9.72 14.32
CA ILE A 224 3.13 -10.58 13.96
C ILE A 224 3.54 -11.48 15.13
N GLU A 225 3.60 -10.96 16.34
CA GLU A 225 3.88 -11.74 17.53
C GLU A 225 2.88 -12.91 17.73
N LYS A 226 1.58 -12.65 17.45
CA LYS A 226 0.52 -13.64 17.70
C LYS A 226 0.28 -14.62 16.57
N LYS A 227 0.50 -14.22 15.32
CA LYS A 227 0.14 -15.06 14.16
C LYS A 227 1.29 -15.22 13.13
N GLY A 228 2.44 -14.57 13.36
CA GLY A 228 3.64 -14.69 12.53
C GLY A 228 3.72 -13.73 11.35
N TYR A 229 2.61 -13.20 10.85
CA TYR A 229 2.55 -12.31 9.69
C TYR A 229 1.27 -11.46 9.67
N THR A 230 1.22 -10.47 8.78
CA THR A 230 -0.01 -9.72 8.43
C THR A 230 -0.35 -9.98 6.97
N ASN A 231 -1.64 -10.11 6.62
CA ASN A 231 -2.08 -10.34 5.25
C ASN A 231 -3.48 -9.81 4.92
N TYR A 232 -4.47 -9.97 5.79
CA TYR A 232 -5.86 -9.67 5.44
C TYR A 232 -6.14 -8.17 5.24
N ALA A 233 -5.72 -7.35 6.18
CA ALA A 233 -6.01 -5.91 6.10
C ALA A 233 -5.21 -5.21 4.99
N ILE A 234 -3.96 -5.63 4.74
CA ILE A 234 -3.20 -5.12 3.60
C ILE A 234 -3.82 -5.55 2.27
N ALA A 235 -4.37 -6.76 2.18
CA ALA A 235 -5.09 -7.20 0.98
C ALA A 235 -6.32 -6.32 0.69
N LEU A 236 -7.07 -5.94 1.71
CA LEU A 236 -8.21 -5.01 1.57
C LEU A 236 -7.76 -3.59 1.22
N ALA A 237 -6.64 -3.10 1.79
CA ALA A 237 -6.08 -1.80 1.45
C ALA A 237 -5.64 -1.76 -0.03
N VAL A 238 -4.94 -2.79 -0.51
CA VAL A 238 -4.53 -2.93 -1.91
C VAL A 238 -5.75 -3.06 -2.82
N ARG A 239 -6.73 -3.89 -2.47
CA ARG A 239 -8.01 -3.98 -3.20
C ARG A 239 -8.65 -2.60 -3.35
N ARG A 240 -8.65 -1.77 -2.32
CA ARG A 240 -9.21 -0.41 -2.36
C ARG A 240 -8.45 0.50 -3.33
N ILE A 241 -7.11 0.39 -3.39
CA ILE A 241 -6.28 1.13 -4.36
C ILE A 241 -6.60 0.65 -5.79
N VAL A 242 -6.64 -0.66 -6.00
CA VAL A 242 -6.99 -1.29 -7.29
C VAL A 242 -8.39 -0.84 -7.76
N GLU A 243 -9.36 -0.80 -6.85
CA GLU A 243 -10.72 -0.35 -7.14
C GLU A 243 -10.74 1.11 -7.61
N ALA A 244 -10.03 2.00 -6.91
CA ALA A 244 -9.93 3.42 -7.28
C ALA A 244 -9.35 3.61 -8.69
N ILE A 245 -8.34 2.81 -9.05
CA ILE A 245 -7.72 2.83 -10.37
C ILE A 245 -8.66 2.28 -11.44
N LEU A 246 -9.15 1.06 -11.26
CA LEU A 246 -9.92 0.36 -12.29
C LEU A 246 -11.30 0.99 -12.57
N ARG A 247 -11.88 1.67 -11.58
CA ARG A 247 -13.15 2.38 -11.70
C ARG A 247 -13.01 3.86 -12.00
N ASP A 248 -11.79 4.37 -12.10
CA ASP A 248 -11.49 5.81 -12.30
C ASP A 248 -12.21 6.71 -11.27
N GLU A 249 -12.14 6.32 -9.99
CA GLU A 249 -12.97 6.96 -8.95
C GLU A 249 -12.47 8.33 -8.51
N ASN A 250 -11.21 8.67 -8.79
CA ASN A 250 -10.54 9.85 -8.25
C ASN A 250 -10.58 9.90 -6.71
N SER A 251 -10.39 8.74 -6.10
CA SER A 251 -10.46 8.57 -4.65
C SER A 251 -9.20 9.11 -3.95
N VAL A 252 -9.39 9.67 -2.75
CA VAL A 252 -8.30 10.17 -1.91
C VAL A 252 -7.79 9.05 -1.01
N LEU A 253 -6.54 8.62 -1.24
CA LEU A 253 -5.89 7.53 -0.52
C LEU A 253 -4.47 7.95 -0.11
N SER A 254 -3.99 7.54 1.06
CA SER A 254 -2.62 7.85 1.53
C SER A 254 -1.60 6.86 0.92
N VAL A 255 -1.53 6.84 -0.42
CA VAL A 255 -0.57 6.04 -1.16
C VAL A 255 0.82 6.69 -1.16
N SER A 256 1.85 5.89 -1.29
CA SER A 256 3.23 6.37 -1.45
C SER A 256 3.47 6.83 -2.88
N THR A 257 3.92 8.07 -3.05
CA THR A 257 4.16 8.69 -4.36
C THR A 257 5.43 9.53 -4.35
N LEU A 258 6.01 9.73 -5.53
CA LEU A 258 7.21 10.56 -5.70
C LEU A 258 6.95 11.99 -5.25
N ASP A 259 7.87 12.55 -4.47
CA ASP A 259 7.85 13.95 -4.05
C ASP A 259 8.10 14.91 -5.22
N GLU A 260 7.84 16.19 -5.01
CA GLU A 260 7.98 17.24 -6.02
C GLU A 260 9.45 17.44 -6.46
N THR A 261 10.41 17.04 -5.62
CA THR A 261 11.85 17.14 -5.90
C THR A 261 12.39 15.93 -6.66
N GLY A 262 11.59 14.86 -6.81
CA GLY A 262 12.01 13.61 -7.46
C GLY A 262 13.01 12.79 -6.64
N SER A 263 13.09 13.00 -5.33
CA SER A 263 14.14 12.45 -4.48
C SER A 263 13.68 11.38 -3.49
N ALA A 264 12.38 11.30 -3.20
CA ALA A 264 11.83 10.29 -2.31
C ALA A 264 10.37 9.96 -2.65
N TYR A 265 9.96 8.75 -2.28
CA TYR A 265 8.55 8.35 -2.20
C TYR A 265 8.11 8.45 -0.74
N TYR A 266 6.93 8.98 -0.49
CA TYR A 266 6.32 9.06 0.83
C TYR A 266 4.80 9.17 0.69
N SER A 267 4.08 9.01 1.79
CA SER A 267 2.62 8.95 1.81
C SER A 267 2.00 10.24 2.30
N VAL A 268 1.10 10.78 1.49
CA VAL A 268 0.13 11.81 1.88
C VAL A 268 -1.20 11.49 1.19
N PRO A 269 -2.33 12.04 1.62
CA PRO A 269 -3.57 11.96 0.87
C PRO A 269 -3.36 12.36 -0.58
N THR A 270 -3.66 11.45 -1.49
CA THR A 270 -3.40 11.54 -2.92
C THR A 270 -4.64 11.15 -3.68
N VAL A 271 -5.02 11.93 -4.68
CA VAL A 271 -6.10 11.59 -5.62
C VAL A 271 -5.59 10.54 -6.59
N VAL A 272 -6.26 9.38 -6.59
CA VAL A 272 -5.92 8.21 -7.42
C VAL A 272 -7.07 7.89 -8.37
N GLY A 273 -6.78 7.81 -9.66
CA GLY A 273 -7.71 7.44 -10.73
C GLY A 273 -7.05 6.47 -11.71
N LYS A 274 -7.68 6.28 -12.88
CA LYS A 274 -7.27 5.26 -13.88
C LYS A 274 -5.83 5.38 -14.38
N ASN A 275 -5.24 6.57 -14.31
CA ASN A 275 -3.86 6.82 -14.75
C ASN A 275 -2.88 6.83 -13.56
N GLY A 276 -3.29 6.34 -12.38
CA GLY A 276 -2.53 6.35 -11.15
C GLY A 276 -2.69 7.65 -10.36
N LYS A 277 -1.59 8.24 -9.89
CA LYS A 277 -1.59 9.51 -9.16
C LYS A 277 -2.07 10.65 -10.05
N ILE A 278 -3.06 11.40 -9.58
CA ILE A 278 -3.51 12.64 -10.23
C ILE A 278 -2.84 13.84 -9.55
N MET A 279 -3.01 13.98 -8.23
CA MET A 279 -2.40 15.06 -7.44
C MET A 279 -2.31 14.67 -5.97
N ASN A 280 -1.35 15.26 -5.27
CA ASN A 280 -1.29 15.18 -3.81
C ASN A 280 -2.24 16.23 -3.21
N LEU A 281 -2.99 15.84 -2.20
CA LEU A 281 -3.78 16.73 -1.35
C LEU A 281 -3.09 16.80 0.01
N VAL A 282 -2.02 17.61 0.09
CA VAL A 282 -1.29 17.78 1.36
C VAL A 282 -2.24 18.42 2.38
N PRO A 283 -2.57 17.72 3.46
CA PRO A 283 -3.52 18.25 4.43
C PRO A 283 -2.93 19.43 5.19
N LYS A 284 -3.81 20.26 5.76
CA LYS A 284 -3.36 21.30 6.69
C LYS A 284 -2.67 20.66 7.88
N MET A 285 -1.48 21.11 8.21
CA MET A 285 -0.64 20.66 9.31
C MET A 285 -0.32 21.85 10.22
N ASN A 286 -0.17 21.57 11.52
CA ASN A 286 0.45 22.50 12.43
C ASN A 286 1.99 22.47 12.27
N ASP A 287 2.71 23.31 13.02
CA ASP A 287 4.16 23.44 12.90
C ASP A 287 4.88 22.12 13.28
N GLU A 288 4.41 21.42 14.32
CA GLU A 288 4.97 20.15 14.75
C GLU A 288 4.78 19.05 13.71
N GLU A 289 3.59 18.93 13.14
CA GLU A 289 3.28 17.97 12.08
C GLU A 289 4.07 18.26 10.80
N SER A 290 4.25 19.55 10.47
CA SER A 290 5.05 19.99 9.32
C SER A 290 6.53 19.59 9.51
N LEU A 291 7.06 19.74 10.72
CA LEU A 291 8.41 19.32 11.06
C LEU A 291 8.56 17.79 10.97
N LYS A 292 7.62 17.03 11.54
CA LYS A 292 7.60 15.55 11.46
C LYS A 292 7.58 15.06 10.01
N LEU A 293 6.81 15.71 9.14
CA LEU A 293 6.78 15.35 7.71
C LEU A 293 8.13 15.61 7.03
N ALA A 294 8.78 16.74 7.35
CA ALA A 294 10.10 17.06 6.82
C ALA A 294 11.15 16.05 7.29
N GLU A 295 11.15 15.68 8.57
CA GLU A 295 12.03 14.66 9.15
C GLU A 295 11.80 13.29 8.51
N SER A 296 10.55 12.85 8.36
CA SER A 296 10.19 11.59 7.73
C SER A 296 10.69 11.52 6.26
N ARG A 297 10.53 12.61 5.51
CA ARG A 297 11.07 12.71 4.14
C ARG A 297 12.59 12.66 4.12
N GLN A 298 13.26 13.28 5.09
CA GLN A 298 14.71 13.27 5.18
C GLN A 298 15.26 11.86 5.45
N VAL A 299 14.62 11.10 6.36
CA VAL A 299 14.97 9.69 6.63
C VAL A 299 14.90 8.86 5.33
N LEU A 300 13.86 9.04 4.52
CA LEU A 300 13.72 8.33 3.26
C LEU A 300 14.82 8.72 2.25
N LYS A 301 15.13 10.02 2.11
CA LYS A 301 16.21 10.49 1.23
C LYS A 301 17.57 9.91 1.61
N GLU A 302 17.90 9.91 2.90
CA GLU A 302 19.13 9.34 3.41
C GLU A 302 19.21 7.83 3.21
N THR A 303 18.09 7.15 3.32
CA THR A 303 18.00 5.71 3.09
C THR A 303 18.19 5.40 1.61
N ILE A 304 17.50 6.12 0.73
CA ILE A 304 17.60 5.96 -0.72
C ILE A 304 19.01 6.24 -1.23
N ALA A 305 19.70 7.26 -0.68
CA ALA A 305 21.06 7.60 -1.07
C ALA A 305 22.10 6.49 -0.77
N LYS A 306 21.77 5.53 0.08
CA LYS A 306 22.62 4.37 0.44
C LYS A 306 22.39 3.14 -0.44
N ILE A 307 21.44 3.20 -1.37
CA ILE A 307 21.08 2.05 -2.22
C ILE A 307 21.92 2.11 -3.49
N GLU A 308 22.53 0.99 -3.83
CA GLU A 308 23.17 0.77 -5.13
C GLU A 308 22.10 0.41 -6.17
N LEU A 309 21.73 1.39 -7.02
CA LEU A 309 20.77 1.21 -8.11
C LEU A 309 21.44 0.83 -9.43
#